data_e74654a1ac1edbaa284090c9e0f4dce0
#
_entry.id   e74654a1ac1edbaa284090c9e0f4dce0
#
_cell.length_a   1.000
_cell.length_b   1.000
_cell.length_c   1.000
_cell.angle_alpha   90.00
_cell.angle_beta   90.00
_cell.angle_gamma   90.00
#
_symmetry.space_group_name_H-M   'P 1'
#
loop_
_entity.id
_entity.type
_entity.pdbx_description
1 polymer ?
#
loop_
_entity_poly.entity_id
_entity_poly.type
_entity_poly.pdbx_seq_one_letter_code
_entity_poly.pdbx_strand_id
1 'polypeptide(L)'
;MGYSDFDPAVRARRPWYAGQKVGPKRPLKPRDIWAIRFYLDEHRRLRDRALFDLAIDSKLRGCDLVKLKIGDVVSGGDIRNRSTVIQQKTGKPVQFEIMLEARKSLTIWLERRRGNVHDFLFPSRVDYLGHLGTRQYARLVDEWVSTVGLDQREYGTHSLRRTKASLIYKATGNLRAVQILLGHTNIENTVRYLGVDIDDALTLRENRNLNYRRLLDRLGEPAPTHESTAANGIRPRAEREALSAVPAN
;
A
#
# COMPACT_ATOMS: atom_id res chain seq x y z
N MET A 1 42.02 14.35 -2.92
CA MET A 1 42.70 13.59 -1.86
C MET A 1 41.85 12.33 -1.63
N GLY A 2 42.30 11.17 -2.13
CA GLY A 2 41.61 9.89 -1.93
C GLY A 2 41.93 9.38 -0.51
N TYR A 3 40.91 8.97 0.20
CA TYR A 3 41.08 8.28 1.48
C TYR A 3 41.61 6.84 1.18
N SER A 4 42.70 6.49 1.87
CA SER A 4 43.27 5.15 1.81
C SER A 4 42.38 4.19 2.64
N ASP A 5 42.12 2.98 2.11
CA ASP A 5 41.41 1.91 2.83
C ASP A 5 42.11 1.46 4.13
N PHE A 6 43.34 1.91 4.34
CA PHE A 6 44.17 1.66 5.53
C PHE A 6 44.09 2.77 6.59
N ASP A 7 43.32 3.83 6.35
CA ASP A 7 43.16 4.92 7.35
C ASP A 7 42.40 4.37 8.58
N PRO A 8 43.02 4.39 9.80
CA PRO A 8 42.39 3.95 11.03
C PRO A 8 41.08 4.70 11.34
N ALA A 9 40.94 5.94 10.90
CA ALA A 9 39.72 6.74 11.07
C ALA A 9 38.59 6.24 10.23
N VAL A 10 38.83 5.55 9.09
CA VAL A 10 37.81 4.93 8.26
C VAL A 10 37.33 3.61 8.88
N ARG A 11 38.25 2.84 9.49
CA ARG A 11 37.90 1.60 10.21
C ARG A 11 37.12 1.82 11.49
N ALA A 12 37.31 2.95 12.15
CA ALA A 12 36.61 3.30 13.40
C ALA A 12 35.21 3.89 13.18
N ARG A 13 34.83 4.28 11.97
CA ARG A 13 33.49 4.79 11.66
C ARG A 13 32.49 3.65 11.68
N ARG A 14 31.74 3.53 12.77
CA ARG A 14 30.56 2.66 12.78
C ARG A 14 29.64 3.07 11.63
N PRO A 15 29.19 2.13 10.78
CA PRO A 15 28.21 2.44 9.74
C PRO A 15 27.03 3.19 10.38
N TRP A 16 26.51 4.21 9.70
CA TRP A 16 25.38 5.02 10.19
C TRP A 16 24.14 4.19 10.57
N TYR A 17 24.05 2.96 10.07
CA TYR A 17 22.98 1.98 10.34
C TYR A 17 23.35 0.98 11.47
N ALA A 18 24.54 1.09 12.08
CA ALA A 18 24.95 0.16 13.12
C ALA A 18 23.97 0.23 14.32
N GLY A 19 23.34 -0.91 14.64
CA GLY A 19 22.28 -1.00 15.66
C GLY A 19 20.89 -0.57 15.19
N GLN A 20 20.72 -0.19 13.91
CA GLN A 20 19.42 0.12 13.34
C GLN A 20 18.89 -1.11 12.56
N LYS A 21 17.60 -1.40 12.70
CA LYS A 21 16.93 -2.36 11.83
C LYS A 21 16.82 -1.79 10.43
N VAL A 22 17.77 -2.14 9.56
CA VAL A 22 17.77 -1.77 8.14
C VAL A 22 16.88 -2.74 7.40
N GLY A 23 15.83 -2.26 6.76
CA GLY A 23 14.91 -3.10 5.99
C GLY A 23 13.67 -2.35 5.57
N PRO A 24 12.84 -2.97 4.73
CA PRO A 24 11.58 -2.36 4.35
C PRO A 24 10.66 -2.25 5.56
N LYS A 25 10.06 -1.06 5.77
CA LYS A 25 9.09 -0.82 6.84
C LYS A 25 7.90 -1.79 6.75
N ARG A 26 7.47 -2.34 7.87
CA ARG A 26 6.36 -3.32 7.94
C ARG A 26 5.01 -2.68 7.62
N PRO A 27 4.07 -3.38 6.96
CA PRO A 27 2.69 -2.93 6.86
C PRO A 27 1.99 -3.03 8.21
N LEU A 28 1.00 -2.17 8.46
CA LEU A 28 0.13 -2.26 9.64
C LEU A 28 -0.80 -3.47 9.52
N LYS A 29 -1.08 -4.12 10.65
CA LYS A 29 -2.13 -5.14 10.74
C LYS A 29 -3.51 -4.48 10.88
N PRO A 30 -4.62 -5.15 10.56
CA PRO A 30 -5.97 -4.59 10.73
C PRO A 30 -6.22 -4.07 12.14
N ARG A 31 -5.80 -4.79 13.18
CA ARG A 31 -5.93 -4.36 14.58
C ARG A 31 -5.20 -3.05 14.87
N ASP A 32 -4.02 -2.86 14.27
CA ASP A 32 -3.21 -1.65 14.50
C ASP A 32 -3.87 -0.44 13.83
N ILE A 33 -4.49 -0.64 12.65
CA ILE A 33 -5.27 0.39 11.95
C ILE A 33 -6.44 0.84 12.84
N TRP A 34 -7.20 -0.10 13.41
CA TRP A 34 -8.33 0.21 14.28
C TRP A 34 -7.89 0.92 15.56
N ALA A 35 -6.79 0.47 16.18
CA ALA A 35 -6.25 1.10 17.38
C ALA A 35 -5.81 2.55 17.14
N ILE A 36 -5.11 2.82 16.02
CA ILE A 36 -4.72 4.19 15.64
C ILE A 36 -5.94 5.06 15.35
N ARG A 37 -6.93 4.53 14.62
CA ARG A 37 -8.20 5.23 14.36
C ARG A 37 -8.90 5.62 15.65
N PHE A 38 -9.06 4.66 16.55
CA PHE A 38 -9.68 4.88 17.85
C PHE A 38 -8.95 5.97 18.65
N TYR A 39 -7.63 5.89 18.72
CA TYR A 39 -6.82 6.91 19.37
C TYR A 39 -7.03 8.31 18.78
N LEU A 40 -7.04 8.43 17.45
CA LEU A 40 -7.21 9.71 16.77
C LEU A 40 -8.63 10.30 16.96
N ASP A 41 -9.64 9.45 16.98
CA ASP A 41 -11.03 9.83 17.22
C ASP A 41 -11.23 10.29 18.68
N GLU A 42 -10.73 9.53 19.66
CA GLU A 42 -10.80 9.85 21.09
C GLU A 42 -10.16 11.21 21.40
N HIS A 43 -9.03 11.50 20.74
CA HIS A 43 -8.32 12.77 20.94
C HIS A 43 -8.77 13.87 19.97
N ARG A 44 -9.89 13.69 19.26
CA ARG A 44 -10.47 14.64 18.29
C ARG A 44 -9.46 15.19 17.28
N ARG A 45 -8.51 14.35 16.84
CA ARG A 45 -7.46 14.72 15.88
C ARG A 45 -7.96 14.58 14.44
N LEU A 46 -8.99 15.35 14.09
CA LEU A 46 -9.74 15.22 12.83
C LEU A 46 -8.85 15.24 11.58
N ARG A 47 -7.89 16.20 11.51
CA ARG A 47 -6.94 16.29 10.39
C ARG A 47 -6.11 15.00 10.26
N ASP A 48 -5.59 14.55 11.38
CA ASP A 48 -4.67 13.42 11.41
C ASP A 48 -5.42 12.11 11.13
N ARG A 49 -6.68 12.01 11.53
CA ARG A 49 -7.56 10.89 11.20
C ARG A 49 -7.83 10.82 9.69
N ALA A 50 -8.18 11.94 9.06
CA ALA A 50 -8.38 12.03 7.61
C ALA A 50 -7.09 11.75 6.84
N LEU A 51 -5.95 12.27 7.31
CA LEU A 51 -4.63 12.04 6.71
C LEU A 51 -4.23 10.56 6.80
N PHE A 52 -4.46 9.91 7.95
CA PHE A 52 -4.17 8.50 8.18
C PHE A 52 -4.98 7.60 7.25
N ASP A 53 -6.30 7.80 7.20
CA ASP A 53 -7.18 7.00 6.35
C ASP A 53 -6.85 7.16 4.87
N LEU A 54 -6.67 8.40 4.42
CA LEU A 54 -6.32 8.68 3.03
C LEU A 54 -4.92 8.14 2.67
N ALA A 55 -3.96 8.14 3.59
CA ALA A 55 -2.64 7.57 3.37
C ALA A 55 -2.69 6.06 3.08
N ILE A 56 -3.55 5.34 3.81
CA ILE A 56 -3.76 3.90 3.60
C ILE A 56 -4.46 3.65 2.27
N ASP A 57 -5.57 4.34 2.01
CA ASP A 57 -6.41 4.09 0.84
C ASP A 57 -5.71 4.50 -0.47
N SER A 58 -5.11 5.69 -0.50
CA SER A 58 -4.47 6.22 -1.71
C SER A 58 -3.19 5.48 -2.09
N LYS A 59 -2.50 4.89 -1.14
CA LYS A 59 -1.19 4.27 -1.35
C LYS A 59 -0.16 5.26 -1.95
N LEU A 60 -0.39 6.57 -1.81
CA LEU A 60 0.50 7.61 -2.32
C LEU A 60 1.81 7.66 -1.54
N ARG A 61 2.85 8.16 -2.17
CA ARG A 61 4.08 8.53 -1.45
C ARG A 61 3.78 9.73 -0.55
N GLY A 62 4.49 9.84 0.57
CA GLY A 62 4.30 10.94 1.50
C GLY A 62 4.41 12.33 0.84
N CYS A 63 5.33 12.50 -0.12
CA CYS A 63 5.48 13.75 -0.87
C CYS A 63 4.26 14.08 -1.75
N ASP A 64 3.60 13.07 -2.32
CA ASP A 64 2.40 13.26 -3.13
C ASP A 64 1.17 13.50 -2.24
N LEU A 65 1.06 12.73 -1.15
CA LEU A 65 -0.06 12.81 -0.19
C LEU A 65 -0.18 14.19 0.46
N VAL A 66 0.95 14.75 0.95
CA VAL A 66 0.93 16.04 1.66
C VAL A 66 0.63 17.24 0.76
N LYS A 67 0.83 17.08 -0.56
CA LYS A 67 0.56 18.12 -1.56
C LYS A 67 -0.81 18.02 -2.22
N LEU A 68 -1.65 17.07 -1.81
CA LEU A 68 -3.02 16.99 -2.30
C LEU A 68 -3.78 18.29 -2.02
N LYS A 69 -4.53 18.73 -3.00
CA LYS A 69 -5.48 19.84 -2.90
C LYS A 69 -6.88 19.33 -2.61
N ILE A 70 -7.75 20.19 -2.12
CA ILE A 70 -9.14 19.84 -1.88
C ILE A 70 -9.80 19.38 -3.18
N GLY A 71 -9.55 20.05 -4.31
CA GLY A 71 -10.09 19.67 -5.62
C GLY A 71 -9.61 18.34 -6.17
N ASP A 72 -8.52 17.78 -5.62
CA ASP A 72 -8.09 16.43 -6.00
C ASP A 72 -9.03 15.36 -5.45
N VAL A 73 -9.69 15.62 -4.31
CA VAL A 73 -10.55 14.65 -3.62
C VAL A 73 -12.02 15.04 -3.59
N VAL A 74 -12.36 16.30 -3.90
CA VAL A 74 -13.74 16.83 -3.91
C VAL A 74 -14.18 17.16 -5.33
N SER A 75 -15.44 16.90 -5.65
CA SER A 75 -16.11 17.33 -6.90
C SER A 75 -17.59 17.52 -6.64
N GLY A 76 -18.15 18.65 -7.09
CA GLY A 76 -19.57 18.94 -6.92
C GLY A 76 -20.04 19.04 -5.47
N GLY A 77 -19.13 19.33 -4.53
CA GLY A 77 -19.43 19.38 -3.09
C GLY A 77 -19.20 18.07 -2.34
N ASP A 78 -19.07 16.96 -3.04
CA ASP A 78 -18.90 15.63 -2.45
C ASP A 78 -17.47 15.08 -2.59
N ILE A 79 -17.11 14.18 -1.67
CA ILE A 79 -15.84 13.46 -1.77
C ILE A 79 -15.95 12.38 -2.85
N ARG A 80 -15.00 12.40 -3.78
CA ARG A 80 -14.91 11.43 -4.87
C ARG A 80 -14.71 10.02 -4.35
N ASN A 81 -15.28 9.02 -5.04
CA ASN A 81 -14.97 7.61 -4.79
C ASN A 81 -13.58 7.23 -5.32
N ARG A 82 -13.13 7.91 -6.39
CA ARG A 82 -11.83 7.72 -7.04
C ARG A 82 -11.20 9.06 -7.38
N SER A 83 -9.89 9.12 -7.23
CA SER A 83 -9.09 10.29 -7.60
C SER A 83 -7.86 9.87 -8.38
N THR A 84 -7.34 10.79 -9.21
CA THR A 84 -6.12 10.59 -9.99
C THR A 84 -5.18 11.74 -9.71
N VAL A 85 -3.92 11.44 -9.39
CA VAL A 85 -2.87 12.43 -9.16
C VAL A 85 -1.62 12.07 -9.94
N ILE A 86 -0.86 13.09 -10.36
CA ILE A 86 0.44 12.90 -11.03
C ILE A 86 1.51 12.78 -9.94
N GLN A 87 2.19 11.64 -9.91
CA GLN A 87 3.27 11.41 -8.95
C GLN A 87 4.49 12.29 -9.25
N GLN A 88 5.00 13.02 -8.26
CA GLN A 88 6.16 13.90 -8.43
C GLN A 88 7.43 13.17 -8.86
N LYS A 89 7.66 11.99 -8.29
CA LYS A 89 8.89 11.22 -8.57
C LYS A 89 8.92 10.60 -9.98
N THR A 90 7.78 10.27 -10.54
CA THR A 90 7.69 9.48 -11.80
C THR A 90 7.02 10.22 -12.94
N GLY A 91 6.36 11.36 -12.66
CA GLY A 91 5.54 12.09 -13.64
C GLY A 91 4.31 11.30 -14.14
N LYS A 92 4.06 10.11 -13.59
CA LYS A 92 2.97 9.23 -14.05
C LYS A 92 1.70 9.46 -13.26
N PRO A 93 0.51 9.41 -13.91
CA PRO A 93 -0.75 9.43 -13.20
C PRO A 93 -0.93 8.13 -12.41
N VAL A 94 -1.45 8.25 -11.19
CA VAL A 94 -1.86 7.12 -10.35
C VAL A 94 -3.28 7.37 -9.88
N GLN A 95 -4.14 6.42 -10.15
CA GLN A 95 -5.51 6.40 -9.69
C GLN A 95 -5.61 5.64 -8.36
N PHE A 96 -6.42 6.14 -7.44
CA PHE A 96 -6.71 5.48 -6.18
C PHE A 96 -8.18 5.63 -5.79
N GLU A 97 -8.65 4.71 -4.98
CA GLU A 97 -9.99 4.72 -4.41
C GLU A 97 -9.96 5.34 -3.01
N ILE A 98 -11.01 6.09 -2.69
CA ILE A 98 -11.26 6.65 -1.37
C ILE A 98 -12.42 5.86 -0.77
N MET A 99 -12.11 4.96 0.16
CA MET A 99 -13.08 4.07 0.78
C MET A 99 -13.97 4.81 1.77
N LEU A 100 -15.03 4.17 2.22
CA LEU A 100 -16.06 4.77 3.08
C LEU A 100 -15.47 5.44 4.32
N GLU A 101 -14.55 4.80 5.03
CA GLU A 101 -13.95 5.35 6.24
C GLU A 101 -13.12 6.61 5.96
N ALA A 102 -12.32 6.60 4.88
CA ALA A 102 -11.56 7.77 4.47
C ALA A 102 -12.49 8.90 4.00
N ARG A 103 -13.59 8.59 3.33
CA ARG A 103 -14.59 9.62 2.96
C ARG A 103 -15.21 10.25 4.18
N LYS A 104 -15.66 9.47 5.17
CA LYS A 104 -16.23 9.99 6.42
C LYS A 104 -15.25 10.91 7.14
N SER A 105 -14.02 10.47 7.35
CA SER A 105 -13.01 11.26 8.05
C SER A 105 -12.62 12.53 7.27
N LEU A 106 -12.57 12.47 5.93
CA LEU A 106 -12.34 13.64 5.08
C LEU A 106 -13.50 14.64 5.13
N THR A 107 -14.75 14.17 5.13
CA THR A 107 -15.93 15.06 5.26
C THR A 107 -15.86 15.85 6.57
N ILE A 108 -15.68 15.16 7.70
CA ILE A 108 -15.56 15.78 9.03
C ILE A 108 -14.37 16.76 9.07
N TRP A 109 -13.25 16.39 8.48
CA TRP A 109 -12.08 17.26 8.39
C TRP A 109 -12.35 18.51 7.56
N LEU A 110 -12.99 18.38 6.39
CA LEU A 110 -13.27 19.50 5.48
C LEU A 110 -14.31 20.47 6.05
N GLU A 111 -15.32 19.99 6.75
CA GLU A 111 -16.28 20.83 7.48
C GLU A 111 -15.55 21.73 8.50
N ARG A 112 -14.56 21.18 9.20
CA ARG A 112 -13.76 21.93 10.18
C ARG A 112 -12.73 22.85 9.52
N ARG A 113 -12.04 22.33 8.47
CA ARG A 113 -10.98 23.05 7.78
C ARG A 113 -11.51 24.20 6.96
N ARG A 114 -12.61 23.95 6.23
CA ARG A 114 -13.13 24.83 5.18
C ARG A 114 -12.07 25.06 4.07
N GLY A 115 -12.26 26.02 3.20
CA GLY A 115 -11.33 26.38 2.12
C GLY A 115 -11.92 26.12 0.74
N ASN A 116 -11.13 26.41 -0.30
CA ASN A 116 -11.52 26.25 -1.70
C ASN A 116 -10.77 25.08 -2.38
N VAL A 117 -11.13 24.76 -3.60
CA VAL A 117 -10.57 23.62 -4.36
C VAL A 117 -9.07 23.69 -4.62
N HIS A 118 -8.51 24.89 -4.60
CA HIS A 118 -7.07 25.13 -4.86
C HIS A 118 -6.21 25.05 -3.61
N ASP A 119 -6.83 25.04 -2.43
CA ASP A 119 -6.13 24.95 -1.16
C ASP A 119 -5.60 23.55 -0.91
N PHE A 120 -4.49 23.44 -0.17
CA PHE A 120 -3.96 22.14 0.23
C PHE A 120 -4.92 21.43 1.17
N LEU A 121 -5.16 20.14 0.94
CA LEU A 121 -6.03 19.31 1.77
C LEU A 121 -5.54 19.26 3.23
N PHE A 122 -4.23 19.17 3.41
CA PHE A 122 -3.55 19.15 4.71
C PHE A 122 -2.56 20.32 4.83
N PRO A 123 -3.01 21.49 5.29
CA PRO A 123 -2.14 22.65 5.41
C PRO A 123 -1.10 22.49 6.52
N SER A 124 -0.02 23.26 6.41
CA SER A 124 0.96 23.45 7.47
C SER A 124 0.30 24.19 8.66
N ARG A 125 0.80 23.93 9.87
CA ARG A 125 0.37 24.71 11.06
C ARG A 125 1.04 26.07 11.14
N VAL A 126 2.23 26.21 10.53
CA VAL A 126 3.05 27.43 10.58
C VAL A 126 2.68 28.36 9.44
N ASP A 127 2.55 27.80 8.24
CA ASP A 127 2.12 28.51 7.03
C ASP A 127 0.87 27.83 6.47
N TYR A 128 -0.27 28.44 6.74
CA TYR A 128 -1.59 27.88 6.36
C TYR A 128 -1.80 27.83 4.83
N LEU A 129 -1.06 28.66 4.08
CA LEU A 129 -1.06 28.65 2.63
C LEU A 129 -0.16 27.54 2.05
N GLY A 130 0.76 27.02 2.86
CA GLY A 130 1.63 25.91 2.50
C GLY A 130 1.02 24.55 2.89
N HIS A 131 1.55 23.49 2.29
CA HIS A 131 1.16 22.12 2.63
C HIS A 131 1.92 21.61 3.88
N LEU A 132 1.38 20.57 4.51
CA LEU A 132 2.07 19.81 5.54
C LEU A 132 3.43 19.32 5.03
N GLY A 133 4.51 19.57 5.75
CA GLY A 133 5.84 19.10 5.37
C GLY A 133 5.99 17.59 5.51
N THR A 134 6.75 16.95 4.62
CA THR A 134 6.99 15.49 4.65
C THR A 134 7.66 15.05 5.96
N ARG A 135 8.54 15.86 6.53
CA ARG A 135 9.15 15.61 7.85
C ARG A 135 8.12 15.65 8.98
N GLN A 136 7.19 16.61 8.91
CA GLN A 136 6.12 16.69 9.90
C GLN A 136 5.14 15.51 9.77
N TYR A 137 4.83 15.11 8.53
CA TYR A 137 4.05 13.89 8.29
C TYR A 137 4.74 12.64 8.87
N ALA A 138 6.06 12.51 8.69
CA ALA A 138 6.81 11.40 9.29
C ALA A 138 6.71 11.39 10.82
N ARG A 139 6.87 12.56 11.49
CA ARG A 139 6.71 12.68 12.94
C ARG A 139 5.29 12.30 13.42
N LEU A 140 4.26 12.67 12.67
CA LEU A 140 2.89 12.26 12.97
C LEU A 140 2.72 10.73 12.90
N VAL A 141 3.28 10.10 11.86
CA VAL A 141 3.25 8.64 11.73
C VAL A 141 4.01 7.97 12.87
N ASP A 142 5.18 8.48 13.23
CA ASP A 142 5.98 7.97 14.34
C ASP A 142 5.20 8.06 15.67
N GLU A 143 4.49 9.18 15.89
CA GLU A 143 3.60 9.35 17.04
C GLU A 143 2.47 8.31 17.02
N TRP A 144 1.74 8.18 15.91
CA TRP A 144 0.60 7.26 15.82
C TRP A 144 0.99 5.80 16.06
N VAL A 145 2.12 5.35 15.52
CA VAL A 145 2.58 3.97 15.73
C VAL A 145 3.03 3.74 17.16
N SER A 146 3.65 4.74 17.80
CA SER A 146 4.09 4.65 19.19
C SER A 146 2.92 4.56 20.17
N THR A 147 1.84 5.30 19.93
CA THR A 147 0.66 5.29 20.82
C THR A 147 -0.04 3.93 20.88
N VAL A 148 0.15 3.08 19.86
CA VAL A 148 -0.37 1.71 19.84
C VAL A 148 0.70 0.66 20.15
N GLY A 149 1.84 1.08 20.69
CA GLY A 149 2.92 0.20 21.14
C GLY A 149 3.77 -0.40 20.02
N LEU A 150 3.76 0.18 18.82
CA LEU A 150 4.59 -0.27 17.71
C LEU A 150 5.95 0.46 17.70
N ASP A 151 7.00 -0.25 17.27
CA ASP A 151 8.35 0.31 17.20
C ASP A 151 8.51 1.20 15.96
N GLN A 152 8.78 2.50 16.15
CA GLN A 152 9.04 3.48 15.09
C GLN A 152 10.17 3.06 14.13
N ARG A 153 11.12 2.22 14.60
CA ARG A 153 12.19 1.69 13.76
C ARG A 153 11.69 0.70 12.72
N GLU A 154 10.57 0.02 12.97
CA GLU A 154 9.96 -0.95 12.05
C GLU A 154 8.84 -0.35 11.20
N TYR A 155 8.24 0.75 11.66
CA TYR A 155 7.11 1.41 11.01
C TYR A 155 7.45 2.86 10.60
N GLY A 156 6.69 3.44 9.69
CA GLY A 156 6.85 4.81 9.22
C GLY A 156 5.91 5.10 8.05
N THR A 157 6.10 6.22 7.35
CA THR A 157 5.22 6.66 6.24
C THR A 157 5.06 5.61 5.14
N HIS A 158 6.11 4.81 4.85
CA HIS A 158 6.04 3.70 3.90
C HIS A 158 5.18 2.54 4.38
N SER A 159 5.00 2.37 5.69
CA SER A 159 4.10 1.36 6.27
C SER A 159 2.66 1.58 5.85
N LEU A 160 2.17 2.84 5.95
CA LEU A 160 0.81 3.20 5.55
C LEU A 160 0.56 2.87 4.07
N ARG A 161 1.49 3.28 3.20
CA ARG A 161 1.42 2.97 1.77
C ARG A 161 1.40 1.45 1.50
N ARG A 162 2.16 0.66 2.25
CA ARG A 162 2.25 -0.80 2.09
C ARG A 162 1.03 -1.52 2.63
N THR A 163 0.37 -0.96 3.62
CA THR A 163 -0.74 -1.60 4.34
C THR A 163 -1.85 -2.06 3.41
N LYS A 164 -2.43 -1.16 2.61
CA LYS A 164 -3.49 -1.52 1.66
C LYS A 164 -3.03 -2.52 0.61
N ALA A 165 -1.82 -2.32 0.07
CA ALA A 165 -1.23 -3.21 -0.91
C ALA A 165 -1.02 -4.63 -0.35
N SER A 166 -0.52 -4.75 0.88
CA SER A 166 -0.33 -6.02 1.56
C SER A 166 -1.67 -6.71 1.87
N LEU A 167 -2.69 -5.96 2.30
CA LEU A 167 -4.03 -6.51 2.54
C LEU A 167 -4.66 -7.04 1.25
N ILE A 168 -4.56 -6.30 0.14
CA ILE A 168 -5.05 -6.74 -1.17
C ILE A 168 -4.31 -8.00 -1.63
N TYR A 169 -2.99 -8.03 -1.50
CA TYR A 169 -2.20 -9.21 -1.87
C TYR A 169 -2.59 -10.44 -1.04
N LYS A 170 -2.72 -10.29 0.28
CA LYS A 170 -3.15 -11.39 1.17
C LYS A 170 -4.55 -11.92 0.83
N ALA A 171 -5.46 -11.04 0.43
CA ALA A 171 -6.82 -11.42 0.06
C ALA A 171 -6.92 -12.08 -1.32
N THR A 172 -6.10 -11.66 -2.30
CA THR A 172 -6.27 -12.04 -3.71
C THR A 172 -5.15 -12.92 -4.26
N GLY A 173 -3.95 -12.87 -3.68
CA GLY A 173 -2.72 -13.46 -4.23
C GLY A 173 -2.28 -12.83 -5.56
N ASN A 174 -2.94 -11.75 -6.02
CA ASN A 174 -2.72 -11.17 -7.34
C ASN A 174 -1.65 -10.07 -7.28
N LEU A 175 -0.39 -10.48 -7.53
CA LEU A 175 0.75 -9.58 -7.52
C LEU A 175 0.68 -8.50 -8.63
N ARG A 176 0.11 -8.86 -9.80
CA ARG A 176 -0.03 -7.92 -10.92
C ARG A 176 -1.02 -6.80 -10.61
N ALA A 177 -2.14 -7.13 -9.97
CA ALA A 177 -3.09 -6.11 -9.52
C ALA A 177 -2.43 -5.14 -8.54
N VAL A 178 -1.65 -5.65 -7.56
CA VAL A 178 -0.91 -4.82 -6.61
C VAL A 178 0.13 -3.96 -7.31
N GLN A 179 0.85 -4.48 -8.31
CA GLN A 179 1.81 -3.73 -9.11
C GLN A 179 1.17 -2.51 -9.78
N ILE A 180 0.03 -2.72 -10.43
CA ILE A 180 -0.73 -1.65 -11.09
C ILE A 180 -1.19 -0.61 -10.08
N LEU A 181 -1.77 -1.04 -8.96
CA LEU A 181 -2.26 -0.15 -7.89
C LEU A 181 -1.16 0.70 -7.24
N LEU A 182 0.07 0.22 -7.22
CA LEU A 182 1.23 0.96 -6.69
C LEU A 182 1.89 1.85 -7.76
N GLY A 183 1.58 1.63 -9.04
CA GLY A 183 2.25 2.30 -10.16
C GLY A 183 3.71 1.87 -10.31
N HIS A 184 4.04 0.61 -9.99
CA HIS A 184 5.38 0.07 -10.17
C HIS A 184 5.58 -0.41 -11.61
N THR A 185 6.71 -0.02 -12.24
CA THR A 185 7.06 -0.46 -13.59
C THR A 185 7.48 -1.93 -13.61
N ASN A 186 8.22 -2.40 -12.60
CA ASN A 186 8.72 -3.76 -12.51
C ASN A 186 8.04 -4.55 -11.39
N ILE A 187 7.70 -5.80 -11.67
CA ILE A 187 7.05 -6.69 -10.70
C ILE A 187 7.96 -7.02 -9.51
N GLU A 188 9.27 -7.13 -9.75
CA GLU A 188 10.29 -7.35 -8.73
C GLU A 188 10.27 -6.27 -7.64
N ASN A 189 10.05 -5.00 -8.05
CA ASN A 189 9.88 -3.91 -7.10
C ASN A 189 8.64 -4.10 -6.22
N THR A 190 7.60 -4.73 -6.74
CA THR A 190 6.37 -5.05 -5.98
C THR A 190 6.61 -6.20 -5.02
N VAL A 191 7.30 -7.26 -5.44
CA VAL A 191 7.71 -8.38 -4.58
C VAL A 191 8.53 -7.87 -3.39
N ARG A 192 9.63 -7.15 -3.70
CA ARG A 192 10.49 -6.53 -2.67
C ARG A 192 9.72 -5.56 -1.78
N TYR A 193 8.81 -4.81 -2.39
CA TYR A 193 7.99 -3.84 -1.67
C TYR A 193 7.01 -4.52 -0.71
N LEU A 194 6.38 -5.61 -1.09
CA LEU A 194 5.47 -6.37 -0.22
C LEU A 194 6.22 -7.12 0.89
N GLY A 195 7.52 -7.37 0.70
CA GLY A 195 8.28 -8.25 1.60
C GLY A 195 7.65 -9.65 1.63
N VAL A 196 7.27 -10.14 0.44
CA VAL A 196 6.74 -11.49 0.30
C VAL A 196 7.87 -12.45 0.56
N ASP A 197 7.86 -13.07 1.72
CA ASP A 197 8.76 -14.14 2.08
C ASP A 197 8.22 -15.48 1.54
N ILE A 198 9.08 -16.48 1.43
CA ILE A 198 8.70 -17.83 0.99
C ILE A 198 7.57 -18.38 1.87
N ASP A 199 7.59 -18.10 3.18
CA ASP A 199 6.55 -18.48 4.14
C ASP A 199 5.19 -17.83 3.85
N ASP A 200 5.15 -16.56 3.45
CA ASP A 200 3.91 -15.89 3.02
C ASP A 200 3.33 -16.54 1.73
N ALA A 201 4.21 -16.97 0.81
CA ALA A 201 3.80 -17.65 -0.42
C ALA A 201 3.24 -19.07 -0.14
N LEU A 202 3.83 -19.80 0.80
CA LEU A 202 3.35 -21.12 1.23
C LEU A 202 1.99 -21.01 1.94
N THR A 203 1.84 -20.05 2.86
CA THR A 203 0.58 -19.79 3.57
C THR A 203 -0.56 -19.42 2.60
N LEU A 204 -0.26 -18.63 1.57
CA LEU A 204 -1.25 -18.27 0.53
C LEU A 204 -1.66 -19.49 -0.32
N ARG A 205 -0.74 -20.41 -0.58
CA ARG A 205 -1.02 -21.67 -1.27
C ARG A 205 -1.94 -22.58 -0.44
N GLU A 206 -1.65 -22.71 0.84
CA GLU A 206 -2.47 -23.49 1.78
C GLU A 206 -3.89 -22.93 1.92
N ASN A 207 -4.02 -21.62 2.12
CA ASN A 207 -5.31 -20.95 2.22
C ASN A 207 -6.14 -21.06 0.92
N ARG A 208 -5.48 -21.05 -0.25
CA ARG A 208 -6.17 -21.26 -1.54
C ARG A 208 -6.67 -22.69 -1.66
N ASN A 209 -5.89 -23.66 -1.24
CA ASN A 209 -6.27 -25.07 -1.24
C ASN A 209 -7.43 -25.34 -0.26
N LEU A 210 -7.40 -24.71 0.94
CA LEU A 210 -8.50 -24.82 1.91
C LEU A 210 -9.80 -24.18 1.39
N ASN A 211 -9.73 -23.04 0.74
CA ASN A 211 -10.89 -22.39 0.13
C ASN A 211 -11.44 -23.18 -1.05
N TYR A 212 -10.57 -23.77 -1.88
CA TYR A 212 -10.96 -24.65 -2.97
C TYR A 212 -11.62 -25.93 -2.46
N ARG A 213 -11.07 -26.58 -1.45
CA ARG A 213 -11.69 -27.74 -0.79
C ARG A 213 -13.07 -27.41 -0.21
N ARG A 214 -13.20 -26.30 0.53
CA ARG A 214 -14.50 -25.85 1.06
C ARG A 214 -15.53 -25.58 -0.04
N LEU A 215 -15.10 -25.12 -1.22
CA LEU A 215 -15.97 -24.92 -2.37
C LEU A 215 -16.42 -26.25 -2.94
N LEU A 216 -15.51 -27.23 -3.12
CA LEU A 216 -15.83 -28.57 -3.59
C LEU A 216 -16.79 -29.30 -2.62
N ASP A 217 -16.54 -29.20 -1.31
CA ASP A 217 -17.42 -29.76 -0.28
C ASP A 217 -18.85 -29.17 -0.37
N ARG A 218 -18.98 -27.88 -0.68
CA ARG A 218 -20.29 -27.24 -0.88
C ARG A 218 -20.99 -27.65 -2.16
N LEU A 219 -20.24 -28.00 -3.20
CA LEU A 219 -20.74 -28.43 -4.49
C LEU A 219 -20.98 -29.93 -4.53
N GLY A 220 -20.60 -30.70 -3.50
CA GLY A 220 -20.71 -32.16 -3.45
C GLY A 220 -19.73 -32.86 -4.40
N GLU A 221 -18.68 -32.19 -4.87
CA GLU A 221 -17.70 -32.78 -5.76
C GLU A 221 -16.53 -33.37 -4.95
N PRO A 222 -16.08 -34.60 -5.25
CA PRO A 222 -14.94 -35.21 -4.58
C PRO A 222 -13.63 -34.44 -4.92
N ALA A 223 -12.79 -34.21 -3.92
CA ALA A 223 -11.49 -33.58 -4.12
C ALA A 223 -10.64 -34.39 -5.13
N PRO A 224 -9.96 -33.75 -6.09
CA PRO A 224 -9.10 -34.44 -7.03
C PRO A 224 -7.97 -35.15 -6.27
N THR A 225 -7.82 -36.45 -6.51
CA THR A 225 -6.74 -37.26 -5.97
C THR A 225 -5.44 -36.91 -6.66
N HIS A 226 -4.30 -37.02 -5.95
CA HIS A 226 -2.95 -36.63 -6.43
C HIS A 226 -2.52 -37.25 -7.76
N GLU A 227 -3.15 -38.34 -8.22
CA GLU A 227 -2.83 -39.02 -9.48
C GLU A 227 -3.45 -38.33 -10.72
N SER A 228 -4.53 -37.55 -10.56
CA SER A 228 -5.19 -36.86 -11.67
C SER A 228 -4.44 -35.58 -12.16
N THR A 229 -3.53 -35.04 -11.34
CA THR A 229 -2.85 -33.78 -11.69
C THR A 229 -1.65 -33.98 -12.62
N ALA A 230 -1.12 -35.21 -12.74
CA ALA A 230 -0.02 -35.53 -13.64
C ALA A 230 -0.45 -35.83 -15.09
N ALA A 231 -1.74 -36.13 -15.31
CA ALA A 231 -2.25 -36.52 -16.63
C ALA A 231 -2.72 -35.35 -17.51
N ASN A 232 -2.90 -34.12 -16.95
CA ASN A 232 -3.46 -32.98 -17.69
C ASN A 232 -2.41 -32.01 -18.25
N GLY A 233 -1.15 -32.42 -18.36
CA GLY A 233 -0.04 -31.65 -18.95
C GLY A 233 0.13 -31.78 -20.47
N ILE A 234 -0.64 -32.64 -21.14
CA ILE A 234 -0.52 -32.86 -22.60
C ILE A 234 -1.87 -32.62 -23.25
N ARG A 235 -2.03 -31.47 -23.89
CA ARG A 235 -3.18 -31.23 -24.76
C ARG A 235 -3.15 -32.24 -25.92
N PRO A 236 -4.27 -32.89 -26.28
CA PRO A 236 -4.37 -33.80 -27.40
C PRO A 236 -3.97 -33.10 -28.72
N ARG A 237 -3.27 -33.80 -29.56
CA ARG A 237 -2.73 -33.36 -30.87
C ARG A 237 -3.82 -32.81 -31.82
N ALA A 238 -5.06 -33.18 -31.63
CA ALA A 238 -6.21 -32.77 -32.42
C ALA A 238 -6.60 -31.28 -32.29
N GLU A 239 -6.26 -30.61 -31.16
CA GLU A 239 -6.53 -29.16 -31.01
C GLU A 239 -5.48 -28.26 -31.65
N ARG A 240 -4.32 -28.79 -32.04
CA ARG A 240 -3.28 -28.00 -32.74
C ARG A 240 -3.53 -27.89 -34.24
N GLU A 241 -4.27 -28.80 -34.82
CA GLU A 241 -4.58 -28.79 -36.26
C GLU A 241 -5.78 -27.91 -36.62
N ALA A 242 -6.67 -27.65 -35.65
CA ALA A 242 -7.84 -26.79 -35.85
C ALA A 242 -7.56 -25.29 -35.92
N LEU A 243 -6.40 -24.84 -35.42
CA LEU A 243 -6.00 -23.40 -35.40
C LEU A 243 -5.13 -22.98 -36.59
N SER A 244 -4.77 -23.91 -37.51
CA SER A 244 -3.98 -23.59 -38.70
C SER A 244 -4.80 -23.41 -39.98
N ALA A 245 -6.11 -23.54 -39.93
CA ALA A 245 -7.01 -23.44 -41.08
C ALA A 245 -7.94 -22.23 -40.96
N VAL A 246 -7.37 -21.01 -40.97
CA VAL A 246 -8.14 -19.78 -41.26
C VAL A 246 -7.56 -19.22 -42.57
N PRO A 247 -8.33 -19.20 -43.68
CA PRO A 247 -7.88 -18.58 -44.92
C PRO A 247 -7.89 -17.06 -44.76
N ALA A 248 -6.80 -16.43 -45.23
CA ALA A 248 -6.72 -14.99 -45.43
C ALA A 248 -7.74 -14.53 -46.51
N ASN A 249 -8.57 -13.59 -46.15
CA ASN A 249 -9.22 -12.63 -47.06
C ASN A 249 -9.20 -11.25 -46.40
#